data_77c232bfdb7953d80c834da69fd5b990
#
_entry.id   77c232bfdb7953d80c834da69fd5b990
#
_cell.length_a   1.000
_cell.length_b   1.000
_cell.length_c   1.000
_cell.angle_alpha   90.00
_cell.angle_beta   90.00
_cell.angle_gamma   90.00
#
_symmetry.space_group_name_H-M   'P 1'
#
loop_
_entity.id
_entity.type
_entity.pdbx_description
1 polymer ?
#
loop_
_entity_poly.entity_id
_entity_poly.type
_entity_poly.pdbx_seq_one_letter_code
_entity_poly.pdbx_strand_id
1 'polypeptide(L)'
;GGATVIIETCAFLGTVKAPGNAGAFLGNCWGSFAVKNSFAVQPIKFCSKRGLGSASVNNYGTGADTETGVTRVTAEQMKGADAKKNMPLLNWVRSWKVSDSYPVLNVGEDEGVPGRVWSGRLATGFAGGKGTADDPYLISTPEQLAYLVNDLYMSVGNYYKVTDDIYLNNVKSSSWENESPNQWFWVGAARTGNFNGHIDGDGHVIYGIYLDVEQTTDVLYTGLFPTISDGTVIEKLGIAESHIRVHTDKTGVESYAGGFAGYVFFNKSDSEYVDKGVVFPKVSQCFGDTSVTLEAAFCGGIVAGAPRPADINDCYFVGRLIGERVGGIVGNSWTEYEGATVTHCY
;
A
#
# COMPACT_ATOMS: atom_id res chain seq x y z
N GLY A 1 6.85 -10.43 -25.67
CA GLY A 1 6.35 -9.19 -25.15
C GLY A 1 7.51 -8.25 -24.86
N GLY A 2 7.45 -7.01 -25.31
CA GLY A 2 8.48 -6.02 -25.02
C GLY A 2 8.32 -5.48 -23.58
N ALA A 3 9.42 -5.32 -22.87
CA ALA A 3 9.41 -4.69 -21.56
C ALA A 3 8.93 -3.23 -21.68
N THR A 4 8.07 -2.79 -20.76
CA THR A 4 7.69 -1.39 -20.62
C THR A 4 8.61 -0.72 -19.61
N VAL A 5 9.25 0.38 -19.99
CA VAL A 5 10.04 1.21 -19.08
C VAL A 5 9.13 2.30 -18.51
N ILE A 6 9.08 2.40 -17.18
CA ILE A 6 8.40 3.48 -16.49
C ILE A 6 9.44 4.34 -15.78
N ILE A 7 9.39 5.66 -16.03
CA ILE A 7 10.17 6.69 -15.33
C ILE A 7 9.17 7.50 -14.51
N GLU A 8 9.33 7.51 -13.21
CA GLU A 8 8.39 8.17 -12.32
C GLU A 8 9.11 9.06 -11.31
N THR A 9 8.48 10.20 -10.98
CA THR A 9 8.94 11.12 -9.95
C THR A 9 10.39 11.57 -10.20
N CYS A 10 10.63 12.11 -11.37
CA CYS A 10 11.95 12.57 -11.81
C CYS A 10 11.94 14.05 -12.19
N ALA A 11 13.02 14.76 -11.91
CA ALA A 11 13.25 16.12 -12.39
C ALA A 11 14.47 16.18 -13.29
N PHE A 12 14.36 16.89 -14.39
CA PHE A 12 15.48 17.22 -15.24
C PHE A 12 15.73 18.75 -15.22
N LEU A 13 16.76 19.16 -14.52
CA LEU A 13 17.15 20.58 -14.37
C LEU A 13 18.37 20.97 -15.21
N GLY A 14 19.03 19.99 -15.79
CA GLY A 14 20.24 20.15 -16.56
C GLY A 14 20.01 20.55 -18.02
N THR A 15 21.09 20.61 -18.78
CA THR A 15 21.08 20.88 -20.22
C THR A 15 21.56 19.67 -20.99
N VAL A 16 20.81 19.25 -22.01
CA VAL A 16 21.22 18.22 -22.96
C VAL A 16 21.57 18.89 -24.29
N LYS A 17 22.74 18.58 -24.82
CA LYS A 17 23.15 18.95 -26.16
C LYS A 17 23.65 17.69 -26.89
N ALA A 18 22.96 17.32 -27.95
CA ALA A 18 23.36 16.19 -28.78
C ALA A 18 23.02 16.48 -30.26
N PRO A 19 23.85 16.01 -31.20
CA PRO A 19 23.59 16.21 -32.63
C PRO A 19 22.43 15.31 -33.17
N GLY A 20 21.91 14.45 -32.37
CA GLY A 20 20.86 13.50 -32.71
C GLY A 20 19.72 13.46 -31.69
N ASN A 21 19.44 12.28 -31.18
CA ASN A 21 18.32 12.06 -30.28
C ASN A 21 18.62 12.59 -28.86
N ALA A 22 18.02 13.72 -28.51
CA ALA A 22 18.15 14.34 -27.20
C ALA A 22 16.76 14.45 -26.55
N GLY A 23 16.61 13.91 -25.36
CA GLY A 23 15.40 13.99 -24.54
C GLY A 23 15.76 14.24 -23.07
N ALA A 24 14.87 14.88 -22.34
CA ALA A 24 15.08 15.17 -20.92
C ALA A 24 15.26 13.89 -20.09
N PHE A 25 14.51 12.86 -20.42
CA PHE A 25 14.54 11.58 -19.71
C PHE A 25 15.05 10.44 -20.61
N LEU A 26 14.75 10.47 -21.91
CA LEU A 26 15.15 9.42 -22.85
C LEU A 26 15.56 10.02 -24.20
N GLY A 27 16.79 9.75 -24.62
CA GLY A 27 17.25 10.12 -25.95
C GLY A 27 16.66 9.21 -27.03
N ASN A 28 16.59 7.91 -26.80
CA ASN A 28 16.00 6.93 -27.71
C ASN A 28 15.43 5.73 -26.94
N CYS A 29 14.27 5.24 -27.38
CA CYS A 29 13.63 4.07 -26.78
C CYS A 29 13.10 3.13 -27.90
N TRP A 30 13.33 1.84 -27.77
CA TRP A 30 12.89 0.77 -28.68
C TRP A 30 11.71 -0.03 -28.14
N GLY A 31 11.01 0.43 -27.15
CA GLY A 31 9.88 -0.26 -26.56
C GLY A 31 8.76 0.71 -26.19
N SER A 32 7.82 0.24 -25.41
CA SER A 32 6.83 1.08 -24.75
C SER A 32 7.48 1.69 -23.50
N PHE A 33 7.24 2.98 -23.28
CA PHE A 33 7.67 3.64 -22.05
C PHE A 33 6.66 4.72 -21.65
N ALA A 34 6.65 5.03 -20.37
CA ALA A 34 5.83 6.07 -19.80
C ALA A 34 6.66 6.94 -18.85
N VAL A 35 6.36 8.22 -18.81
CA VAL A 35 6.88 9.16 -17.80
C VAL A 35 5.71 9.64 -16.97
N LYS A 36 5.85 9.60 -15.65
CA LYS A 36 4.78 9.98 -14.73
C LYS A 36 5.30 10.93 -13.65
N ASN A 37 4.46 11.85 -13.21
CA ASN A 37 4.71 12.69 -12.04
C ASN A 37 6.10 13.36 -12.06
N SER A 38 6.52 13.85 -13.24
CA SER A 38 7.88 14.32 -13.51
C SER A 38 7.89 15.68 -14.18
N PHE A 39 9.01 16.42 -14.09
CA PHE A 39 9.12 17.69 -14.80
C PHE A 39 10.51 17.93 -15.40
N ALA A 40 10.55 18.75 -16.45
CA ALA A 40 11.77 19.19 -17.12
C ALA A 40 11.77 20.71 -17.30
N VAL A 41 12.86 21.36 -16.91
CA VAL A 41 12.99 22.83 -16.94
C VAL A 41 13.53 23.33 -18.29
N GLN A 42 14.20 22.48 -19.05
CA GLN A 42 14.72 22.84 -20.36
C GLN A 42 13.65 22.67 -21.45
N PRO A 43 13.67 23.52 -22.51
CA PRO A 43 12.75 23.44 -23.62
C PRO A 43 13.10 22.26 -24.57
N ILE A 44 13.09 21.06 -24.02
CA ILE A 44 13.42 19.82 -24.72
C ILE A 44 12.31 18.81 -24.49
N LYS A 45 12.07 17.92 -25.45
CA LYS A 45 11.12 16.84 -25.30
C LYS A 45 11.54 15.87 -24.18
N PHE A 46 10.59 15.26 -23.56
CA PHE A 46 10.84 14.20 -22.57
C PHE A 46 11.45 12.97 -23.22
N CYS A 47 10.98 12.64 -24.44
CA CYS A 47 11.61 11.64 -25.29
C CYS A 47 11.75 12.15 -26.73
N SER A 48 12.95 12.08 -27.27
CA SER A 48 13.28 12.70 -28.56
C SER A 48 12.66 12.01 -29.78
N LYS A 49 12.57 10.69 -29.83
CA LYS A 49 12.32 9.98 -31.09
C LYS A 49 10.90 9.44 -31.30
N ARG A 50 10.20 9.03 -30.28
CA ARG A 50 8.90 8.39 -30.43
C ARG A 50 7.75 9.07 -29.70
N GLY A 51 8.01 10.14 -28.92
CA GLY A 51 7.05 10.75 -28.03
C GLY A 51 6.73 9.83 -26.83
N LEU A 52 5.96 10.35 -25.91
CA LEU A 52 5.57 9.63 -24.70
C LEU A 52 4.42 8.67 -24.99
N GLY A 53 4.46 7.49 -24.36
CA GLY A 53 3.35 6.53 -24.42
C GLY A 53 2.09 7.05 -23.72
N SER A 54 0.93 6.48 -24.06
CA SER A 54 -0.39 6.88 -23.54
C SER A 54 -0.53 6.76 -22.02
N ALA A 55 0.30 5.95 -21.37
CA ALA A 55 0.36 5.84 -19.91
C ALA A 55 1.16 6.95 -19.21
N SER A 56 1.69 7.92 -19.98
CA SER A 56 2.39 9.08 -19.42
C SER A 56 1.38 10.10 -18.92
N VAL A 57 1.49 10.50 -17.65
CA VAL A 57 0.52 11.38 -16.99
C VAL A 57 1.22 12.32 -15.99
N ASN A 58 0.56 13.43 -15.68
CA ASN A 58 0.96 14.35 -14.61
C ASN A 58 2.38 14.92 -14.77
N ASN A 59 2.81 15.20 -16.00
CA ASN A 59 4.13 15.74 -16.27
C ASN A 59 4.08 17.21 -16.68
N TYR A 60 5.15 17.95 -16.42
CA TYR A 60 5.27 19.37 -16.74
C TYR A 60 6.58 19.69 -17.44
N GLY A 61 6.51 20.50 -18.50
CA GLY A 61 7.69 20.84 -19.28
C GLY A 61 7.65 22.24 -19.85
N THR A 62 8.80 22.80 -20.16
CA THR A 62 8.95 24.11 -20.81
C THR A 62 9.09 24.02 -22.34
N GLY A 63 9.06 22.79 -22.90
CA GLY A 63 9.21 22.55 -24.33
C GLY A 63 8.10 23.20 -25.17
N ALA A 64 8.42 23.51 -26.42
CA ALA A 64 7.46 24.11 -27.37
C ALA A 64 6.46 23.08 -27.93
N ASP A 65 6.87 21.82 -28.03
CA ASP A 65 6.07 20.74 -28.61
C ASP A 65 5.14 20.12 -27.57
N THR A 66 3.94 19.75 -28.01
CA THR A 66 3.01 18.97 -27.20
C THR A 66 3.43 17.52 -27.17
N GLU A 67 3.62 16.98 -25.99
CA GLU A 67 3.81 15.54 -25.75
C GLU A 67 2.64 15.00 -24.91
N THR A 68 2.27 13.76 -25.15
CA THR A 68 1.19 13.09 -24.40
C THR A 68 1.48 13.10 -22.90
N GLY A 69 0.53 13.56 -22.09
CA GLY A 69 0.66 13.60 -20.64
C GLY A 69 1.64 14.65 -20.10
N VAL A 70 2.04 15.63 -20.91
CA VAL A 70 2.87 16.76 -20.50
C VAL A 70 2.09 18.07 -20.59
N THR A 71 1.98 18.78 -19.49
CA THR A 71 1.40 20.12 -19.42
C THR A 71 2.52 21.15 -19.54
N ARG A 72 2.32 22.12 -20.44
CA ARG A 72 3.30 23.19 -20.67
C ARG A 72 3.21 24.28 -19.61
N VAL A 73 4.33 24.61 -19.01
CA VAL A 73 4.51 25.73 -18.07
C VAL A 73 5.86 26.41 -18.33
N THR A 74 6.03 27.63 -17.87
CA THR A 74 7.34 28.31 -17.94
C THR A 74 8.25 27.90 -16.81
N ALA A 75 9.56 28.07 -16.98
CA ALA A 75 10.54 27.78 -15.91
C ALA A 75 10.26 28.61 -14.64
N GLU A 76 9.78 29.84 -14.78
CA GLU A 76 9.41 30.67 -13.61
C GLU A 76 8.16 30.15 -12.89
N GLN A 77 7.18 29.62 -13.64
CA GLN A 77 5.99 29.02 -13.04
C GLN A 77 6.29 27.72 -12.26
N MET A 78 7.43 27.09 -12.50
CA MET A 78 7.87 25.90 -11.78
C MET A 78 8.59 26.20 -10.46
N LYS A 79 8.77 27.50 -10.09
CA LYS A 79 9.57 27.89 -8.92
C LYS A 79 8.71 28.36 -7.74
N GLY A 80 9.32 28.22 -6.56
CA GLY A 80 8.82 28.82 -5.33
C GLY A 80 7.44 28.32 -4.90
N ALA A 81 6.77 29.10 -4.08
CA ALA A 81 5.46 28.76 -3.51
C ALA A 81 4.35 28.55 -4.57
N ASP A 82 4.45 29.24 -5.71
CA ASP A 82 3.46 29.12 -6.78
C ASP A 82 3.62 27.83 -7.63
N ALA A 83 4.71 27.09 -7.49
CA ALA A 83 4.96 25.86 -8.24
C ALA A 83 3.81 24.87 -8.08
N LYS A 84 3.32 24.68 -6.86
CA LYS A 84 2.19 23.78 -6.56
C LYS A 84 0.90 24.21 -7.28
N LYS A 85 0.64 25.50 -7.38
CA LYS A 85 -0.53 26.06 -8.08
C LYS A 85 -0.42 25.87 -9.59
N ASN A 86 0.79 26.04 -10.14
CA ASN A 86 1.05 25.98 -11.57
C ASN A 86 1.23 24.54 -12.09
N MET A 87 1.58 23.60 -11.21
CA MET A 87 1.76 22.19 -11.50
C MET A 87 0.91 21.30 -10.57
N PRO A 88 -0.43 21.51 -10.55
CA PRO A 88 -1.31 20.87 -9.55
C PRO A 88 -1.39 19.35 -9.64
N LEU A 89 -1.06 18.76 -10.80
CA LEU A 89 -1.11 17.31 -11.02
C LEU A 89 0.19 16.58 -10.58
N LEU A 90 1.26 17.31 -10.22
CA LEU A 90 2.38 16.68 -9.55
C LEU A 90 1.95 16.17 -8.18
N ASN A 91 2.46 15.02 -7.79
CA ASN A 91 2.16 14.46 -6.48
C ASN A 91 2.91 15.22 -5.37
N TRP A 92 2.32 16.34 -4.94
CA TRP A 92 2.87 17.22 -3.90
C TRP A 92 2.75 16.65 -2.50
N VAL A 93 1.90 15.70 -2.31
CA VAL A 93 1.69 15.08 -1.00
C VAL A 93 2.80 14.08 -0.72
N ARG A 94 3.20 13.33 -1.74
CA ARG A 94 4.05 12.16 -1.62
C ARG A 94 5.47 12.35 -2.13
N SER A 95 5.58 12.92 -3.33
CA SER A 95 6.83 12.87 -4.09
C SER A 95 7.56 14.19 -4.17
N TRP A 96 6.83 15.30 -4.11
CA TRP A 96 7.39 16.61 -4.33
C TRP A 96 7.08 17.56 -3.18
N LYS A 97 8.04 18.40 -2.81
CA LYS A 97 7.83 19.54 -1.91
C LYS A 97 8.25 20.84 -2.56
N VAL A 98 7.57 21.91 -2.19
CA VAL A 98 7.91 23.27 -2.59
C VAL A 98 9.27 23.64 -1.99
N SER A 99 10.10 24.33 -2.77
CA SER A 99 11.33 24.97 -2.32
C SER A 99 11.39 26.40 -2.84
N ASP A 100 12.38 27.17 -2.42
CA ASP A 100 12.62 28.54 -2.93
C ASP A 100 13.01 28.57 -4.41
N SER A 101 13.36 27.44 -4.97
CA SER A 101 13.68 27.25 -6.38
C SER A 101 12.70 26.27 -7.02
N TYR A 102 13.19 25.29 -7.78
CA TYR A 102 12.37 24.23 -8.37
C TYR A 102 11.93 23.22 -7.30
N PRO A 103 10.80 22.51 -7.54
CA PRO A 103 10.39 21.45 -6.63
C PRO A 103 11.52 20.46 -6.37
N VAL A 104 11.65 20.05 -5.14
CA VAL A 104 12.60 19.01 -4.72
C VAL A 104 11.87 17.74 -4.36
N LEU A 105 12.56 16.62 -4.47
CA LEU A 105 11.99 15.36 -4.02
C LEU A 105 11.72 15.42 -2.52
N ASN A 106 10.56 14.93 -2.13
CA ASN A 106 10.22 14.73 -0.74
C ASN A 106 10.94 13.47 -0.23
N VAL A 107 12.26 13.59 -0.04
CA VAL A 107 13.12 12.48 0.35
C VAL A 107 13.55 12.63 1.80
N GLY A 108 13.13 11.70 2.64
CA GLY A 108 13.83 11.28 3.84
C GLY A 108 13.98 12.23 5.03
N GLU A 109 13.69 13.53 4.92
CA GLU A 109 13.80 14.45 6.06
C GLU A 109 12.62 14.37 7.03
N ASP A 110 11.57 13.66 6.62
CA ASP A 110 10.32 13.57 7.36
C ASP A 110 10.00 12.13 7.81
N GLU A 111 10.96 11.21 7.75
CA GLU A 111 10.78 9.90 8.40
C GLU A 111 10.52 10.13 9.89
N GLY A 112 9.37 9.64 10.35
CA GLY A 112 8.99 9.81 11.76
C GLY A 112 8.05 10.98 12.06
N VAL A 113 7.50 11.67 11.04
CA VAL A 113 6.46 12.69 11.26
C VAL A 113 5.08 12.04 11.26
N PRO A 114 4.37 12.01 12.41
CA PRO A 114 3.02 11.47 12.50
C PRO A 114 2.03 12.15 11.56
N GLY A 115 1.04 11.38 11.07
CA GLY A 115 -0.02 11.89 10.19
C GLY A 115 0.42 12.17 8.75
N ARG A 116 1.65 11.84 8.38
CA ARG A 116 2.16 12.02 7.03
C ARG A 116 1.82 10.85 6.12
N VAL A 117 1.58 11.15 4.84
CA VAL A 117 1.33 10.11 3.82
C VAL A 117 2.61 9.35 3.50
N TRP A 118 2.49 8.04 3.41
CA TRP A 118 3.59 7.12 3.11
C TRP A 118 4.34 7.49 1.83
N SER A 119 5.65 7.56 1.93
CA SER A 119 6.56 7.85 0.81
C SER A 119 6.82 6.66 -0.12
N GLY A 120 6.32 5.48 0.22
CA GLY A 120 6.65 4.21 -0.46
C GLY A 120 7.94 3.57 0.04
N ARG A 121 8.57 4.11 1.08
CA ARG A 121 9.82 3.62 1.68
C ARG A 121 9.56 2.81 2.94
N LEU A 122 10.59 2.12 3.38
CA LEU A 122 10.65 1.47 4.68
C LEU A 122 11.42 2.35 5.66
N ALA A 123 10.99 2.39 6.91
CA ALA A 123 11.85 2.88 7.99
C ALA A 123 13.01 1.91 8.23
N THR A 124 14.01 2.36 8.96
CA THR A 124 15.15 1.55 9.41
C THR A 124 14.94 0.94 10.80
N GLY A 125 13.79 1.23 11.42
CA GLY A 125 13.41 0.77 12.75
C GLY A 125 12.11 1.43 13.22
N PHE A 126 11.73 1.19 14.46
CA PHE A 126 10.54 1.76 15.10
C PHE A 126 10.86 3.06 15.82
N ALA A 127 9.83 3.85 16.19
CA ALA A 127 9.99 5.11 16.91
C ALA A 127 10.57 4.93 18.33
N GLY A 128 10.46 3.75 18.89
CA GLY A 128 10.97 3.40 20.22
C GLY A 128 10.48 2.04 20.68
N GLY A 129 10.74 1.71 21.94
CA GLY A 129 10.38 0.45 22.56
C GLY A 129 11.38 -0.69 22.34
N LYS A 130 11.12 -1.83 23.00
CA LYS A 130 11.95 -3.04 22.94
C LYS A 130 11.18 -4.26 22.43
N GLY A 131 9.91 -4.08 22.04
CA GLY A 131 9.05 -5.15 21.57
C GLY A 131 8.52 -6.07 22.67
N THR A 132 8.59 -5.67 23.92
CA THR A 132 8.01 -6.40 25.05
C THR A 132 6.62 -5.89 25.41
N ALA A 133 5.85 -6.65 26.17
CA ALA A 133 4.52 -6.20 26.61
C ALA A 133 4.55 -4.89 27.40
N ASP A 134 5.58 -4.68 28.21
CA ASP A 134 5.74 -3.48 29.04
C ASP A 134 6.42 -2.31 28.27
N ASP A 135 7.10 -2.60 27.15
CA ASP A 135 7.85 -1.63 26.37
C ASP A 135 7.72 -1.99 24.86
N PRO A 136 6.49 -1.87 24.26
CA PRO A 136 6.22 -2.27 22.87
C PRO A 136 6.96 -1.39 21.87
N TYR A 137 7.27 -1.93 20.69
CA TYR A 137 7.74 -1.13 19.59
C TYR A 137 6.67 -0.10 19.18
N LEU A 138 7.07 1.15 19.01
CA LEU A 138 6.17 2.25 18.69
C LEU A 138 6.12 2.47 17.17
N ILE A 139 4.91 2.51 16.62
CA ILE A 139 4.62 2.78 15.21
C ILE A 139 3.85 4.10 15.14
N SER A 140 4.52 5.15 14.70
CA SER A 140 3.93 6.49 14.54
C SER A 140 3.87 6.94 13.08
N THR A 141 4.47 6.17 12.16
CA THR A 141 4.55 6.55 10.74
C THR A 141 4.25 5.38 9.80
N PRO A 142 3.80 5.66 8.58
CA PRO A 142 3.55 4.63 7.59
C PRO A 142 4.81 3.86 7.19
N GLU A 143 6.00 4.49 7.20
CA GLU A 143 7.27 3.83 6.95
C GLU A 143 7.61 2.75 8.00
N GLN A 144 7.24 2.99 9.27
CA GLN A 144 7.44 2.03 10.35
C GLN A 144 6.45 0.86 10.26
N LEU A 145 5.19 1.12 9.92
CA LEU A 145 4.22 0.06 9.64
C LEU A 145 4.68 -0.78 8.44
N ALA A 146 5.16 -0.12 7.38
CA ALA A 146 5.71 -0.75 6.21
C ALA A 146 6.96 -1.59 6.55
N TYR A 147 7.82 -1.11 7.43
CA TYR A 147 8.99 -1.85 7.91
C TYR A 147 8.58 -3.16 8.62
N LEU A 148 7.55 -3.13 9.47
CA LEU A 148 7.00 -4.34 10.10
C LEU A 148 6.46 -5.32 9.05
N VAL A 149 5.61 -4.86 8.13
CA VAL A 149 4.93 -5.76 7.19
C VAL A 149 5.88 -6.31 6.12
N ASN A 150 6.98 -5.63 5.83
CA ASN A 150 8.00 -6.10 4.89
C ASN A 150 8.73 -7.39 5.36
N ASP A 151 8.84 -7.60 6.67
CA ASP A 151 9.42 -8.81 7.25
C ASP A 151 8.63 -9.27 8.48
N LEU A 152 7.62 -10.09 8.24
CA LEU A 152 6.74 -10.57 9.30
C LEU A 152 7.40 -11.59 10.23
N TYR A 153 8.56 -12.14 9.89
CA TYR A 153 9.32 -13.00 10.81
C TYR A 153 9.79 -12.23 12.04
N MET A 154 10.03 -10.92 11.90
CA MET A 154 10.38 -10.08 13.05
C MET A 154 9.22 -9.90 14.04
N SER A 155 7.98 -10.25 13.66
CA SER A 155 6.82 -10.05 14.54
C SER A 155 6.71 -11.09 15.65
N VAL A 156 7.37 -12.23 15.51
CA VAL A 156 7.20 -13.39 16.40
C VAL A 156 7.46 -13.03 17.86
N GLY A 157 6.39 -13.09 18.67
CA GLY A 157 6.42 -12.81 20.10
C GLY A 157 6.65 -11.35 20.48
N ASN A 158 6.71 -10.44 19.51
CA ASN A 158 6.92 -9.02 19.77
C ASN A 158 5.60 -8.26 19.90
N TYR A 159 5.65 -7.17 20.66
CA TYR A 159 4.55 -6.25 20.93
C TYR A 159 4.77 -4.93 20.20
N TYR A 160 3.71 -4.44 19.57
CA TYR A 160 3.68 -3.20 18.82
C TYR A 160 2.54 -2.31 19.31
N LYS A 161 2.75 -1.01 19.32
CA LYS A 161 1.73 -0.03 19.63
C LYS A 161 1.70 1.04 18.54
N VAL A 162 0.55 1.25 17.93
CA VAL A 162 0.32 2.40 17.05
C VAL A 162 0.09 3.61 17.92
N THR A 163 0.77 4.71 17.61
CA THR A 163 0.75 5.92 18.42
C THR A 163 0.25 7.15 17.69
N ASP A 164 -0.11 6.99 16.42
CA ASP A 164 -0.69 8.04 15.59
C ASP A 164 -1.51 7.41 14.45
N ASP A 165 -2.40 8.16 13.83
CA ASP A 165 -3.08 7.73 12.62
C ASP A 165 -2.09 7.58 11.47
N ILE A 166 -2.21 6.49 10.72
CA ILE A 166 -1.27 6.11 9.66
C ILE A 166 -1.91 6.34 8.29
N TYR A 167 -1.27 7.16 7.47
CA TYR A 167 -1.75 7.49 6.12
C TYR A 167 -0.87 6.84 5.05
N LEU A 168 -1.33 5.73 4.47
CA LEU A 168 -0.61 5.01 3.41
C LEU A 168 -0.79 5.67 2.04
N ASN A 169 -1.92 6.33 1.81
CA ASN A 169 -2.20 7.09 0.60
C ASN A 169 -3.01 8.34 0.91
N ASN A 170 -3.09 9.28 -0.04
CA ASN A 170 -3.95 10.45 0.09
C ASN A 170 -5.40 10.05 -0.17
N VAL A 171 -6.15 9.95 0.89
CA VAL A 171 -7.47 9.35 0.95
C VAL A 171 -8.63 10.26 0.58
N LYS A 172 -8.39 11.50 0.23
CA LYS A 172 -9.46 12.43 -0.19
C LYS A 172 -9.87 12.27 -1.65
N SER A 173 -9.24 11.37 -2.36
CA SER A 173 -9.54 11.09 -3.75
C SER A 173 -10.63 10.03 -3.85
N SER A 174 -11.77 10.38 -4.38
CA SER A 174 -12.82 9.43 -4.75
C SER A 174 -12.49 8.61 -5.99
N SER A 175 -11.34 8.82 -6.61
CA SER A 175 -10.92 8.14 -7.82
C SER A 175 -9.47 7.69 -7.75
N TRP A 176 -9.25 6.52 -7.21
CA TRP A 176 -7.95 5.82 -7.25
C TRP A 176 -7.38 5.69 -8.66
N GLU A 177 -8.25 5.69 -9.69
CA GLU A 177 -7.91 5.57 -11.10
C GLU A 177 -7.13 6.77 -11.66
N ASN A 178 -7.28 7.95 -11.07
CA ASN A 178 -6.64 9.19 -11.52
C ASN A 178 -5.35 9.52 -10.77
N GLU A 179 -4.97 8.72 -9.81
CA GLU A 179 -3.77 8.88 -8.99
C GLU A 179 -2.84 7.68 -9.19
N SER A 180 -1.59 7.82 -8.76
CA SER A 180 -0.65 6.72 -8.67
C SER A 180 -0.43 6.37 -7.20
N PRO A 181 -1.39 5.68 -6.56
CA PRO A 181 -1.28 5.35 -5.14
C PRO A 181 -0.14 4.37 -4.89
N ASN A 182 0.43 4.42 -3.70
CA ASN A 182 1.36 3.40 -3.25
C ASN A 182 0.61 2.08 -3.09
N GLN A 183 1.07 1.06 -3.78
CA GLN A 183 0.59 -0.29 -3.56
C GLN A 183 1.04 -0.75 -2.18
N TRP A 184 0.08 -1.15 -1.36
CA TRP A 184 0.37 -1.76 -0.07
C TRP A 184 0.87 -3.17 -0.31
N PHE A 185 2.09 -3.42 0.01
CA PHE A 185 2.88 -4.62 -0.20
C PHE A 185 2.20 -5.71 -1.04
N TRP A 186 2.48 -5.67 -2.30
CA TRP A 186 2.20 -6.79 -3.16
C TRP A 186 3.18 -7.91 -2.86
N VAL A 187 2.69 -8.93 -2.21
CA VAL A 187 3.48 -10.12 -1.90
C VAL A 187 3.32 -11.13 -3.04
N GLY A 188 3.89 -10.77 -4.19
CA GLY A 188 3.86 -11.70 -5.35
C GLY A 188 4.95 -12.72 -5.38
N ALA A 189 5.96 -12.69 -4.52
CA ALA A 189 7.11 -13.56 -4.74
C ALA A 189 7.77 -14.18 -3.51
N ALA A 190 7.65 -13.62 -2.35
CA ALA A 190 8.24 -14.23 -1.16
C ALA A 190 7.30 -14.03 0.03
N ARG A 191 6.83 -15.10 0.59
CA ARG A 191 6.19 -15.05 1.90
C ARG A 191 7.21 -14.51 2.89
N THR A 192 6.99 -13.33 3.37
CA THR A 192 7.81 -12.71 4.42
C THR A 192 7.42 -13.20 5.82
N GLY A 193 6.83 -14.39 5.92
CA GLY A 193 6.29 -14.97 7.15
C GLY A 193 4.80 -14.69 7.36
N ASN A 194 4.28 -15.12 8.50
CA ASN A 194 2.96 -14.77 8.99
C ASN A 194 3.13 -13.78 10.14
N PHE A 195 2.23 -12.81 10.25
CA PHE A 195 2.22 -11.99 11.45
C PHE A 195 1.89 -12.86 12.67
N ASN A 196 2.75 -12.80 13.67
CA ASN A 196 2.67 -13.57 14.91
C ASN A 196 3.12 -12.69 16.08
N GLY A 197 2.59 -11.51 16.16
CA GLY A 197 2.86 -10.53 17.19
C GLY A 197 1.58 -9.98 17.80
N HIS A 198 1.75 -9.06 18.73
CA HIS A 198 0.66 -8.31 19.31
C HIS A 198 0.74 -6.87 18.82
N ILE A 199 -0.27 -6.39 18.10
CA ILE A 199 -0.41 -4.98 17.73
C ILE A 199 -1.62 -4.36 18.40
N ASP A 200 -1.39 -3.37 19.26
CA ASP A 200 -2.40 -2.51 19.88
C ASP A 200 -2.51 -1.22 19.05
N GLY A 201 -3.65 -1.03 18.40
CA GLY A 201 -3.94 0.18 17.64
C GLY A 201 -4.18 1.42 18.48
N ASP A 202 -4.42 1.26 19.77
CA ASP A 202 -4.75 2.35 20.73
C ASP A 202 -5.90 3.27 20.27
N GLY A 203 -6.76 2.77 19.39
CA GLY A 203 -7.88 3.51 18.77
C GLY A 203 -7.52 4.26 17.49
N HIS A 204 -6.29 4.16 17.01
CA HIS A 204 -5.85 4.81 15.77
C HIS A 204 -6.37 4.09 14.53
N VAL A 205 -6.30 4.79 13.40
CA VAL A 205 -6.82 4.34 12.11
C VAL A 205 -5.71 4.31 11.06
N ILE A 206 -5.71 3.27 10.24
CA ILE A 206 -4.88 3.17 9.05
C ILE A 206 -5.71 3.56 7.84
N TYR A 207 -5.27 4.61 7.16
CA TYR A 207 -5.92 5.18 5.99
C TYR A 207 -5.20 4.79 4.71
N GLY A 208 -5.97 4.48 3.68
CA GLY A 208 -5.45 4.40 2.32
C GLY A 208 -4.64 3.13 2.03
N ILE A 209 -5.03 1.99 2.59
CA ILE A 209 -4.50 0.70 2.11
C ILE A 209 -4.96 0.56 0.65
N TYR A 210 -4.01 0.56 -0.29
CA TYR A 210 -4.32 0.40 -1.70
C TYR A 210 -3.56 -0.78 -2.28
N LEU A 211 -4.30 -1.68 -2.91
CA LEU A 211 -3.78 -2.79 -3.68
C LEU A 211 -4.70 -3.02 -4.88
N ASP A 212 -4.14 -2.97 -6.07
CA ASP A 212 -4.84 -3.30 -7.32
C ASP A 212 -3.88 -4.11 -8.19
N VAL A 213 -4.10 -5.42 -8.22
CA VAL A 213 -3.14 -6.36 -8.80
C VAL A 213 -3.81 -7.44 -9.64
N GLU A 214 -3.12 -7.84 -10.69
CA GLU A 214 -3.43 -9.05 -11.47
C GLU A 214 -2.84 -10.27 -10.78
N GLN A 215 -3.66 -11.25 -10.44
CA GLN A 215 -3.21 -12.49 -9.81
C GLN A 215 -2.48 -13.37 -10.80
N THR A 216 -1.22 -13.65 -10.53
CA THR A 216 -0.35 -14.52 -11.35
C THR A 216 -0.07 -15.88 -10.71
N THR A 217 -0.35 -16.02 -9.41
CA THR A 217 -0.13 -17.22 -8.59
C THR A 217 -1.45 -18.00 -8.38
N ASP A 218 -1.37 -19.25 -7.96
CA ASP A 218 -2.55 -20.08 -7.70
C ASP A 218 -3.34 -19.60 -6.48
N VAL A 219 -2.66 -18.99 -5.52
CA VAL A 219 -3.29 -18.41 -4.30
C VAL A 219 -2.65 -17.07 -3.99
N LEU A 220 -3.48 -16.09 -3.63
CA LEU A 220 -3.04 -14.77 -3.16
C LEU A 220 -3.81 -14.34 -1.91
N TYR A 221 -3.09 -13.96 -0.87
CA TYR A 221 -3.64 -13.44 0.38
C TYR A 221 -3.31 -11.96 0.53
N THR A 222 -4.32 -11.14 0.83
CA THR A 222 -4.17 -9.68 0.92
C THR A 222 -4.94 -9.10 2.11
N GLY A 223 -4.48 -7.97 2.63
CA GLY A 223 -5.04 -7.27 3.78
C GLY A 223 -4.02 -6.31 4.37
N LEU A 224 -4.30 -5.77 5.55
CA LEU A 224 -3.26 -5.09 6.33
C LEU A 224 -2.08 -6.03 6.55
N PHE A 225 -2.37 -7.26 6.98
CA PHE A 225 -1.45 -8.38 7.01
C PHE A 225 -1.92 -9.44 5.99
N PRO A 226 -1.09 -9.88 5.05
CA PRO A 226 -1.47 -10.95 4.13
C PRO A 226 -1.91 -12.21 4.87
N THR A 227 -1.16 -12.56 5.92
CA THR A 227 -1.41 -13.75 6.72
C THR A 227 -1.09 -13.51 8.19
N ILE A 228 -1.88 -14.14 9.05
CA ILE A 228 -1.67 -14.17 10.51
C ILE A 228 -1.57 -15.62 10.99
N SER A 229 -0.99 -15.83 12.15
CA SER A 229 -0.84 -17.19 12.72
C SER A 229 -1.06 -17.24 14.22
N ASP A 230 -0.94 -18.42 14.80
CA ASP A 230 -1.03 -18.67 16.24
C ASP A 230 -0.22 -17.65 17.06
N GLY A 231 -0.79 -17.14 18.12
CA GLY A 231 -0.20 -16.11 18.98
C GLY A 231 -0.44 -14.67 18.52
N THR A 232 -1.01 -14.45 17.33
CA THR A 232 -1.37 -13.12 16.86
C THR A 232 -2.43 -12.45 17.74
N VAL A 233 -2.22 -11.19 18.06
CA VAL A 233 -3.27 -10.30 18.58
C VAL A 233 -3.28 -9.01 17.77
N ILE A 234 -4.44 -8.66 17.24
CA ILE A 234 -4.71 -7.37 16.59
C ILE A 234 -5.87 -6.73 17.34
N GLU A 235 -5.66 -5.59 17.94
CA GLU A 235 -6.71 -4.96 18.74
C GLU A 235 -6.77 -3.44 18.59
N LYS A 236 -7.97 -2.88 18.79
CA LYS A 236 -8.25 -1.43 18.85
C LYS A 236 -7.73 -0.66 17.63
N LEU A 237 -7.89 -1.21 16.45
CA LEU A 237 -7.37 -0.65 15.20
C LEU A 237 -8.49 -0.44 14.17
N GLY A 238 -8.47 0.71 13.51
CA GLY A 238 -9.37 1.01 12.42
C GLY A 238 -8.72 0.92 11.04
N ILE A 239 -9.54 0.68 10.01
CA ILE A 239 -9.17 0.82 8.58
C ILE A 239 -10.22 1.70 7.91
N ALA A 240 -9.74 2.69 7.15
CA ALA A 240 -10.60 3.61 6.41
C ALA A 240 -9.97 3.96 5.04
N GLU A 241 -10.80 4.52 4.13
CA GLU A 241 -10.37 5.02 2.83
C GLU A 241 -9.47 4.03 2.07
N SER A 242 -9.83 2.75 2.07
CA SER A 242 -8.98 1.68 1.58
C SER A 242 -9.61 0.93 0.42
N HIS A 243 -8.77 0.49 -0.53
CA HIS A 243 -9.19 -0.23 -1.72
C HIS A 243 -8.24 -1.38 -2.00
N ILE A 244 -8.73 -2.61 -1.84
CA ILE A 244 -7.99 -3.83 -2.15
C ILE A 244 -8.74 -4.56 -3.26
N ARG A 245 -8.11 -4.72 -4.42
CA ARG A 245 -8.67 -5.41 -5.57
C ARG A 245 -7.67 -6.41 -6.15
N VAL A 246 -8.13 -7.64 -6.31
CA VAL A 246 -7.37 -8.71 -6.96
C VAL A 246 -8.11 -9.16 -8.20
N HIS A 247 -7.51 -8.93 -9.36
CA HIS A 247 -8.04 -9.40 -10.64
C HIS A 247 -7.50 -10.76 -11.01
N THR A 248 -8.30 -11.58 -11.70
CA THR A 248 -7.80 -12.79 -12.30
C THR A 248 -8.68 -13.22 -13.47
N ASP A 249 -8.06 -13.56 -14.58
CA ASP A 249 -8.71 -14.22 -15.73
C ASP A 249 -8.62 -15.75 -15.62
N LYS A 250 -7.97 -16.27 -14.58
CA LYS A 250 -7.76 -17.71 -14.38
C LYS A 250 -8.94 -18.31 -13.61
N THR A 251 -9.35 -19.50 -14.03
CA THR A 251 -10.32 -20.32 -13.29
C THR A 251 -9.60 -21.22 -12.28
N GLY A 252 -10.19 -21.42 -11.11
CA GLY A 252 -9.66 -22.32 -10.08
C GLY A 252 -8.51 -21.76 -9.26
N VAL A 253 -8.24 -20.46 -9.35
CA VAL A 253 -7.31 -19.77 -8.46
C VAL A 253 -8.05 -19.13 -7.29
N GLU A 254 -7.37 -19.00 -6.16
CA GLU A 254 -7.95 -18.47 -4.94
C GLU A 254 -7.31 -17.13 -4.57
N SER A 255 -8.12 -16.10 -4.39
CA SER A 255 -7.70 -14.82 -3.86
C SER A 255 -8.51 -14.45 -2.62
N TYR A 256 -7.81 -13.97 -1.60
CA TYR A 256 -8.38 -13.64 -0.31
C TYR A 256 -8.07 -12.18 0.02
N ALA A 257 -9.10 -11.37 0.21
CA ALA A 257 -8.99 -9.98 0.64
C ALA A 257 -9.70 -9.76 1.98
N GLY A 258 -8.93 -9.54 3.03
CA GLY A 258 -9.43 -9.19 4.36
C GLY A 258 -9.01 -7.78 4.76
N GLY A 259 -9.82 -7.09 5.54
CA GLY A 259 -9.42 -5.76 6.04
C GLY A 259 -8.13 -5.85 6.85
N PHE A 260 -8.12 -6.75 7.84
CA PHE A 260 -6.96 -6.93 8.72
C PHE A 260 -6.11 -8.13 8.33
N ALA A 261 -6.70 -9.25 7.92
CA ALA A 261 -5.94 -10.41 7.49
C ALA A 261 -6.57 -11.10 6.28
N GLY A 262 -5.71 -11.43 5.30
CA GLY A 262 -6.13 -12.25 4.17
C GLY A 262 -6.40 -13.69 4.59
N TYR A 263 -5.58 -14.25 5.45
CA TYR A 263 -5.72 -15.67 5.82
C TYR A 263 -5.12 -16.00 7.18
N VAL A 264 -5.73 -16.96 7.86
CA VAL A 264 -5.24 -17.51 9.13
C VAL A 264 -4.45 -18.78 8.85
N PHE A 265 -3.13 -18.71 9.04
CA PHE A 265 -2.24 -19.87 8.99
C PHE A 265 -1.89 -20.37 10.38
N PHE A 266 -1.44 -21.62 10.42
CA PHE A 266 -0.85 -22.18 11.62
C PHE A 266 0.52 -22.77 11.30
N ASN A 267 1.42 -22.59 12.23
CA ASN A 267 2.80 -23.09 12.08
C ASN A 267 2.99 -24.53 12.56
N LYS A 268 1.91 -25.16 13.08
CA LYS A 268 1.98 -26.50 13.68
C LYS A 268 1.10 -27.49 12.94
N SER A 269 1.45 -28.78 13.02
CA SER A 269 0.64 -29.86 12.46
C SER A 269 -0.65 -30.09 13.25
N ASP A 270 -1.67 -30.62 12.58
CA ASP A 270 -3.00 -30.83 13.16
C ASP A 270 -2.99 -31.64 14.46
N SER A 271 -2.06 -32.60 14.63
CA SER A 271 -1.90 -33.38 15.83
C SER A 271 -1.32 -32.61 17.04
N GLU A 272 -0.70 -31.45 16.81
CA GLU A 272 -0.15 -30.61 17.89
C GLU A 272 -1.16 -29.62 18.46
N TYR A 273 -2.33 -29.46 17.78
CA TYR A 273 -3.38 -28.52 18.20
C TYR A 273 -4.09 -28.96 19.47
N VAL A 274 -4.41 -30.24 19.57
CA VAL A 274 -5.33 -30.76 20.57
C VAL A 274 -4.69 -30.80 21.98
N ASP A 275 -3.36 -30.79 22.07
CA ASP A 275 -2.69 -31.16 23.34
C ASP A 275 -1.78 -30.08 23.96
N LYS A 276 -1.49 -28.94 23.32
CA LYS A 276 -0.35 -28.10 23.76
C LYS A 276 -0.62 -26.60 23.98
N GLY A 277 -1.82 -26.19 24.34
CA GLY A 277 -2.06 -24.79 24.76
C GLY A 277 -1.73 -23.78 23.66
N VAL A 278 -2.14 -24.06 22.43
CA VAL A 278 -2.01 -23.13 21.30
C VAL A 278 -2.86 -21.89 21.58
N VAL A 279 -2.25 -20.71 21.47
CA VAL A 279 -2.96 -19.45 21.56
C VAL A 279 -3.49 -19.11 20.15
N PHE A 280 -4.80 -19.17 19.98
CA PHE A 280 -5.42 -18.83 18.69
C PHE A 280 -5.24 -17.35 18.37
N PRO A 281 -5.17 -17.00 17.07
CA PRO A 281 -5.19 -15.62 16.65
C PRO A 281 -6.42 -14.89 17.17
N LYS A 282 -6.22 -13.68 17.64
CA LYS A 282 -7.29 -12.83 18.15
C LYS A 282 -7.33 -11.51 17.38
N VAL A 283 -8.52 -11.13 16.89
CA VAL A 283 -8.80 -9.81 16.33
C VAL A 283 -9.95 -9.21 17.10
N SER A 284 -9.72 -8.08 17.78
CA SER A 284 -10.73 -7.52 18.66
C SER A 284 -10.78 -6.00 18.62
N GLN A 285 -11.99 -5.44 18.79
CA GLN A 285 -12.21 -3.99 18.81
C GLN A 285 -11.68 -3.30 17.55
N CYS A 286 -11.78 -3.99 16.40
CA CYS A 286 -11.30 -3.52 15.11
C CYS A 286 -12.46 -3.16 14.19
N PHE A 287 -12.23 -2.22 13.29
CA PHE A 287 -13.29 -1.83 12.37
C PHE A 287 -12.79 -1.46 10.97
N GLY A 288 -13.67 -1.70 9.96
CA GLY A 288 -13.56 -1.09 8.63
C GLY A 288 -14.79 -0.24 8.34
N ASP A 289 -14.58 0.98 7.93
CA ASP A 289 -15.66 1.94 7.70
C ASP A 289 -16.25 1.87 6.26
N THR A 290 -17.21 2.76 5.96
CA THR A 290 -17.91 2.80 4.67
C THR A 290 -17.04 3.13 3.46
N SER A 291 -15.85 3.64 3.67
CA SER A 291 -14.88 4.01 2.63
C SER A 291 -13.95 2.86 2.22
N VAL A 292 -14.09 1.68 2.85
CA VAL A 292 -13.29 0.48 2.52
C VAL A 292 -13.99 -0.34 1.44
N THR A 293 -13.25 -0.71 0.39
CA THR A 293 -13.69 -1.66 -0.64
C THR A 293 -12.69 -2.81 -0.76
N LEU A 294 -13.19 -4.05 -0.67
CA LEU A 294 -12.42 -5.29 -0.85
C LEU A 294 -13.02 -6.10 -1.99
N GLU A 295 -12.19 -6.47 -2.98
CA GLU A 295 -12.60 -7.23 -4.16
C GLU A 295 -11.62 -8.37 -4.43
N ALA A 296 -12.08 -9.62 -4.29
CA ALA A 296 -11.34 -10.85 -4.53
C ALA A 296 -12.31 -12.04 -4.58
N ALA A 297 -11.85 -13.24 -4.91
CA ALA A 297 -12.71 -14.43 -4.87
C ALA A 297 -13.33 -14.65 -3.48
N PHE A 298 -12.54 -14.46 -2.43
CA PHE A 298 -12.98 -14.56 -1.04
C PHE A 298 -12.73 -13.23 -0.30
N CYS A 299 -13.79 -12.59 0.18
CA CYS A 299 -13.67 -11.34 0.94
C CYS A 299 -14.25 -11.47 2.34
N GLY A 300 -13.52 -10.99 3.34
CA GLY A 300 -14.00 -10.83 4.71
C GLY A 300 -13.70 -9.44 5.23
N GLY A 301 -14.67 -8.75 5.80
CA GLY A 301 -14.46 -7.39 6.28
C GLY A 301 -13.33 -7.29 7.30
N ILE A 302 -13.15 -8.31 8.11
CA ILE A 302 -12.06 -8.42 9.09
C ILE A 302 -11.02 -9.45 8.63
N VAL A 303 -11.44 -10.70 8.38
CA VAL A 303 -10.56 -11.80 7.94
C VAL A 303 -11.18 -12.50 6.74
N ALA A 304 -10.43 -12.66 5.64
CA ALA A 304 -11.01 -13.28 4.44
C ALA A 304 -11.07 -14.80 4.55
N GLY A 305 -10.00 -15.46 4.98
CA GLY A 305 -9.97 -16.91 5.16
C GLY A 305 -9.56 -17.32 6.57
N ALA A 306 -10.45 -18.02 7.29
CA ALA A 306 -10.18 -18.55 8.62
C ALA A 306 -10.54 -20.05 8.67
N PRO A 307 -9.74 -20.93 8.04
CA PRO A 307 -10.01 -22.38 8.04
C PRO A 307 -9.67 -23.02 9.38
N ARG A 308 -9.14 -22.26 10.32
CA ARG A 308 -8.67 -22.70 11.63
C ARG A 308 -9.26 -21.80 12.71
N PRO A 309 -9.25 -22.23 13.99
CA PRO A 309 -9.73 -21.43 15.08
C PRO A 309 -9.08 -20.04 15.14
N ALA A 310 -9.89 -19.01 15.27
CA ALA A 310 -9.49 -17.64 15.51
C ALA A 310 -10.60 -16.95 16.31
N ASP A 311 -10.25 -16.10 17.24
CA ASP A 311 -11.21 -15.33 18.02
C ASP A 311 -11.38 -13.93 17.40
N ILE A 312 -12.57 -13.65 16.89
CA ILE A 312 -12.93 -12.33 16.34
C ILE A 312 -14.06 -11.77 17.17
N ASN A 313 -13.80 -10.71 17.91
CA ASN A 313 -14.80 -10.17 18.82
C ASN A 313 -14.83 -8.64 18.84
N ASP A 314 -16.00 -8.09 19.12
CA ASP A 314 -16.23 -6.65 19.20
C ASP A 314 -15.75 -5.87 17.95
N CYS A 315 -15.89 -6.49 16.76
CA CYS A 315 -15.46 -5.91 15.50
C CYS A 315 -16.67 -5.53 14.64
N TYR A 316 -16.49 -4.55 13.76
CA TYR A 316 -17.49 -4.27 12.74
C TYR A 316 -16.88 -3.92 11.39
N PHE A 317 -17.66 -4.17 10.33
CA PHE A 317 -17.32 -3.77 8.99
C PHE A 317 -18.55 -3.27 8.24
N VAL A 318 -18.49 -2.04 7.77
CA VAL A 318 -19.60 -1.39 7.04
C VAL A 318 -19.21 -0.96 5.63
N GLY A 319 -18.05 -1.43 5.15
CA GLY A 319 -17.55 -1.18 3.80
C GLY A 319 -18.18 -2.07 2.73
N ARG A 320 -17.61 -2.06 1.55
CA ARG A 320 -18.08 -2.81 0.39
C ARG A 320 -17.23 -4.05 0.15
N LEU A 321 -17.88 -5.19 -0.04
CA LEU A 321 -17.26 -6.46 -0.36
C LEU A 321 -17.74 -6.96 -1.72
N ILE A 322 -16.84 -7.41 -2.60
CA ILE A 322 -17.13 -7.93 -3.94
C ILE A 322 -16.37 -9.23 -4.12
N GLY A 323 -17.05 -10.32 -4.45
CA GLY A 323 -16.39 -11.60 -4.65
C GLY A 323 -17.39 -12.76 -4.78
N GLU A 324 -16.86 -13.97 -4.96
CA GLU A 324 -17.67 -15.19 -5.04
C GLU A 324 -18.19 -15.62 -3.68
N ARG A 325 -17.37 -15.46 -2.64
CA ARG A 325 -17.73 -15.74 -1.25
C ARG A 325 -17.35 -14.56 -0.37
N VAL A 326 -18.34 -13.94 0.22
CA VAL A 326 -18.16 -12.73 0.99
C VAL A 326 -18.84 -12.85 2.36
N GLY A 327 -18.19 -12.34 3.39
CA GLY A 327 -18.76 -12.26 4.73
C GLY A 327 -18.38 -10.95 5.41
N GLY A 328 -19.33 -10.29 6.03
CA GLY A 328 -19.10 -8.99 6.69
C GLY A 328 -17.92 -9.02 7.67
N ILE A 329 -17.71 -10.14 8.34
CA ILE A 329 -16.59 -10.33 9.29
C ILE A 329 -15.60 -11.36 8.74
N VAL A 330 -16.03 -12.59 8.45
CA VAL A 330 -15.20 -13.68 7.92
C VAL A 330 -15.73 -14.09 6.55
N GLY A 331 -14.88 -14.10 5.52
CA GLY A 331 -15.28 -14.44 4.16
C GLY A 331 -15.44 -15.93 3.92
N ASN A 332 -14.53 -16.74 4.44
CA ASN A 332 -14.53 -18.19 4.29
C ASN A 332 -13.98 -18.88 5.54
N SER A 333 -14.72 -19.87 6.02
CA SER A 333 -14.30 -20.71 7.14
C SER A 333 -14.67 -22.16 6.81
N TRP A 334 -13.68 -23.06 6.77
CA TRP A 334 -13.91 -24.47 6.52
C TRP A 334 -14.24 -25.22 7.81
N THR A 335 -15.14 -26.18 7.70
CA THR A 335 -15.69 -26.91 8.85
C THR A 335 -14.93 -28.17 9.24
N GLU A 336 -13.82 -28.50 8.59
CA GLU A 336 -13.03 -29.68 8.97
C GLU A 336 -12.35 -29.55 10.34
N TYR A 337 -12.25 -28.34 10.83
CA TYR A 337 -11.74 -27.96 12.15
C TYR A 337 -12.68 -26.91 12.75
N GLU A 338 -12.64 -26.74 14.06
CA GLU A 338 -13.35 -25.63 14.70
C GLU A 338 -12.88 -24.32 14.06
N GLY A 339 -13.75 -23.70 13.24
CA GLY A 339 -13.46 -22.47 12.53
C GLY A 339 -13.41 -21.24 13.45
N ALA A 340 -13.40 -20.05 12.88
CA ALA A 340 -13.39 -18.81 13.65
C ALA A 340 -14.60 -18.69 14.58
N THR A 341 -14.36 -18.30 15.81
CA THR A 341 -15.40 -17.85 16.76
C THR A 341 -15.63 -16.37 16.56
N VAL A 342 -16.85 -15.98 16.18
CA VAL A 342 -17.23 -14.57 15.95
C VAL A 342 -18.25 -14.16 16.99
N THR A 343 -17.92 -13.15 17.81
CA THR A 343 -18.80 -12.68 18.88
C THR A 343 -18.91 -11.15 18.88
N HIS A 344 -20.09 -10.62 19.15
CA HIS A 344 -20.39 -9.18 19.24
C HIS A 344 -19.92 -8.37 18.01
N CYS A 345 -20.00 -8.96 16.81
CA CYS A 345 -19.58 -8.33 15.56
C CYS A 345 -20.77 -8.00 14.65
N TYR A 346 -20.65 -6.95 13.81
CA TYR A 346 -21.65 -6.61 12.82
C TYR A 346 -21.07 -5.94 11.56
#